data_7b63991cf5fb87bb22cf2c5266235b8a
#
_entry.id   7b63991cf5fb87bb22cf2c5266235b8a
#
_cell.length_a   1.000
_cell.length_b   1.000
_cell.length_c   1.000
_cell.angle_alpha   90.00
_cell.angle_beta   90.00
_cell.angle_gamma   90.00
#
_symmetry.space_group_name_H-M   'P 1'
#
loop_
_entity.id
_entity.type
_entity.pdbx_description
1 polymer ?
#
loop_
_entity_poly.entity_id
_entity_poly.type
_entity_poly.pdbx_seq_one_letter_code
_entity_poly.pdbx_strand_id
1 'polypeptide(L)'
;MENSNFSELASLLEKDVEAFKARFSEAGYRVFINSQKFRSLREAVSGAQEALDRLLEEFDNIGELDDYLASGAWQADFEADESGSLDPALPKDVLSEDGLYNLLEDIHQLRDDMAGFARSIVYPSDENEQSQ
;
A
#
# COMPACT_ATOMS: atom_id res chain seq x y z
N MET A 1 -24.84 -7.22 -10.32
CA MET A 1 -25.32 -8.56 -10.65
C MET A 1 -24.22 -9.59 -10.75
N GLU A 2 -23.12 -9.29 -11.44
CA GLU A 2 -21.97 -10.19 -11.49
C GLU A 2 -21.39 -10.49 -10.11
N ASN A 3 -21.35 -9.49 -9.23
CA ASN A 3 -20.82 -9.64 -7.87
C ASN A 3 -21.68 -10.55 -7.00
N SER A 4 -23.03 -10.48 -7.10
CA SER A 4 -23.91 -11.36 -6.33
C SER A 4 -23.81 -12.82 -6.78
N ASN A 5 -23.70 -13.05 -8.08
CA ASN A 5 -23.52 -14.39 -8.62
C ASN A 5 -22.16 -14.96 -8.18
N PHE A 6 -21.13 -14.16 -8.22
CA PHE A 6 -19.80 -14.57 -7.80
C PHE A 6 -19.78 -14.94 -6.31
N SER A 7 -20.43 -14.14 -5.49
CA SER A 7 -20.54 -14.36 -4.05
C SER A 7 -21.29 -15.66 -3.72
N GLU A 8 -22.37 -15.96 -4.45
CA GLU A 8 -23.13 -17.19 -4.29
C GLU A 8 -22.29 -18.41 -4.63
N LEU A 9 -21.53 -18.35 -5.72
CA LEU A 9 -20.66 -19.44 -6.14
C LEU A 9 -19.50 -19.65 -5.17
N ALA A 10 -18.95 -18.56 -4.62
CA ALA A 10 -17.91 -18.64 -3.61
C ALA A 10 -18.42 -19.34 -2.34
N SER A 11 -19.65 -19.02 -1.93
CA SER A 11 -20.30 -19.68 -0.77
C SER A 11 -20.51 -21.18 -1.02
N LEU A 12 -20.95 -21.53 -2.21
CA LEU A 12 -21.12 -22.93 -2.58
C LEU A 12 -19.80 -23.70 -2.52
N LEU A 13 -18.74 -23.09 -3.03
CA LEU A 13 -17.41 -23.69 -3.02
C LEU A 13 -16.91 -23.93 -1.60
N GLU A 14 -17.10 -22.95 -0.69
CA GLU A 14 -16.71 -23.10 0.71
C GLU A 14 -17.42 -24.26 1.39
N LYS A 15 -18.71 -24.45 1.07
CA LYS A 15 -19.53 -25.48 1.70
C LYS A 15 -19.22 -26.89 1.20
N ASP A 16 -19.02 -27.04 -0.11
CA ASP A 16 -18.84 -28.36 -0.71
C ASP A 16 -18.10 -28.28 -2.04
N VAL A 17 -16.80 -28.52 -2.00
CA VAL A 17 -15.92 -28.49 -3.17
C VAL A 17 -16.34 -29.55 -4.20
N GLU A 18 -16.70 -30.75 -3.73
CA GLU A 18 -17.07 -31.83 -4.63
C GLU A 18 -18.38 -31.55 -5.36
N ALA A 19 -19.35 -30.96 -4.68
CA ALA A 19 -20.61 -30.54 -5.31
C ALA A 19 -20.34 -29.45 -6.36
N PHE A 20 -19.43 -28.54 -6.09
CA PHE A 20 -19.05 -27.49 -7.05
C PHE A 20 -18.43 -28.11 -8.30
N LYS A 21 -17.51 -29.05 -8.13
CA LYS A 21 -16.87 -29.75 -9.26
C LYS A 21 -17.87 -30.58 -10.07
N ALA A 22 -18.83 -31.22 -9.37
CA ALA A 22 -19.87 -32.01 -10.04
C ALA A 22 -20.73 -31.11 -10.93
N ARG A 23 -21.02 -29.88 -10.48
CA ARG A 23 -21.84 -28.95 -11.24
C ARG A 23 -21.08 -28.28 -12.40
N PHE A 24 -19.83 -27.89 -12.16
CA PHE A 24 -19.09 -27.04 -13.09
C PHE A 24 -17.91 -27.73 -13.76
N SER A 25 -17.57 -28.95 -13.40
CA SER A 25 -16.42 -29.72 -13.85
C SER A 25 -15.11 -29.32 -13.16
N GLU A 26 -14.07 -30.13 -13.35
CA GLU A 26 -12.72 -29.82 -12.87
C GLU A 26 -12.19 -28.53 -13.46
N ALA A 27 -12.41 -28.35 -14.78
CA ALA A 27 -12.00 -27.13 -15.47
C ALA A 27 -12.73 -25.90 -14.91
N GLY A 28 -14.05 -26.04 -14.68
CA GLY A 28 -14.84 -24.96 -14.09
C GLY A 28 -14.35 -24.56 -12.71
N TYR A 29 -13.99 -25.56 -11.90
CA TYR A 29 -13.41 -25.33 -10.58
C TYR A 29 -12.10 -24.52 -10.68
N ARG A 30 -11.19 -24.94 -11.56
CA ARG A 30 -9.92 -24.24 -11.77
C ARG A 30 -10.14 -22.81 -12.22
N VAL A 31 -11.06 -22.61 -13.18
CA VAL A 31 -11.38 -21.27 -13.70
C VAL A 31 -11.92 -20.39 -12.57
N PHE A 32 -12.82 -20.93 -11.74
CA PHE A 32 -13.41 -20.15 -10.67
C PHE A 32 -12.36 -19.75 -9.61
N ILE A 33 -11.54 -20.71 -9.16
CA ILE A 33 -10.48 -20.47 -8.19
C ILE A 33 -9.51 -19.39 -8.71
N ASN A 34 -9.11 -19.52 -9.96
CA ASN A 34 -8.16 -18.56 -10.53
C ASN A 34 -8.81 -17.20 -10.83
N SER A 35 -10.11 -17.19 -11.10
CA SER A 35 -10.85 -15.92 -11.26
C SER A 35 -10.96 -15.16 -9.94
N GLN A 36 -11.09 -15.88 -8.81
CA GLN A 36 -11.07 -15.24 -7.49
C GLN A 36 -9.71 -14.56 -7.24
N LYS A 37 -8.63 -15.27 -7.54
CA LYS A 37 -7.27 -14.74 -7.38
C LYS A 37 -7.03 -13.55 -8.31
N PHE A 38 -7.51 -13.65 -9.55
CA PHE A 38 -7.38 -12.59 -10.54
C PHE A 38 -8.07 -11.31 -10.07
N ARG A 39 -9.31 -11.42 -9.60
CA ARG A 39 -10.07 -10.25 -9.14
C ARG A 39 -9.40 -9.58 -7.93
N SER A 40 -9.01 -10.39 -6.96
CA SER A 40 -8.36 -9.89 -5.75
C SER A 40 -7.04 -9.19 -6.07
N LEU A 41 -6.22 -9.81 -6.91
CA LEU A 41 -4.93 -9.24 -7.28
C LEU A 41 -5.09 -7.96 -8.11
N ARG A 42 -6.05 -7.94 -9.03
CA ARG A 42 -6.32 -6.75 -9.85
C ARG A 42 -6.70 -5.55 -8.99
N GLU A 43 -7.55 -5.77 -7.97
CA GLU A 43 -7.94 -4.73 -7.03
C GLU A 43 -6.73 -4.21 -6.24
N ALA A 44 -5.91 -5.14 -5.74
CA ALA A 44 -4.71 -4.78 -4.97
C ALA A 44 -3.72 -3.97 -5.81
N VAL A 45 -3.49 -4.38 -7.06
CA VAL A 45 -2.59 -3.66 -7.97
C VAL A 45 -3.11 -2.26 -8.25
N SER A 46 -4.42 -2.13 -8.53
CA SER A 46 -5.03 -0.82 -8.79
C SER A 46 -4.88 0.11 -7.60
N GLY A 47 -5.15 -0.39 -6.39
CA GLY A 47 -4.99 0.40 -5.16
C GLY A 47 -3.55 0.81 -4.90
N ALA A 48 -2.62 -0.10 -5.13
CA ALA A 48 -1.19 0.19 -4.95
C ALA A 48 -0.72 1.25 -5.95
N GLN A 49 -1.17 1.16 -7.20
CA GLN A 49 -0.80 2.13 -8.22
C GLN A 49 -1.32 3.52 -7.88
N GLU A 50 -2.57 3.62 -7.43
CA GLU A 50 -3.14 4.91 -7.01
C GLU A 50 -2.37 5.51 -5.84
N ALA A 51 -2.00 4.69 -4.86
CA ALA A 51 -1.23 5.15 -3.70
C ALA A 51 0.18 5.59 -4.11
N LEU A 52 0.82 4.85 -5.01
CA LEU A 52 2.14 5.21 -5.50
C LEU A 52 2.09 6.53 -6.26
N ASP A 53 1.08 6.74 -7.10
CA ASP A 53 0.93 7.99 -7.85
C ASP A 53 0.78 9.17 -6.88
N ARG A 54 0.04 9.01 -5.80
CA ARG A 54 -0.08 10.04 -4.77
C ARG A 54 1.25 10.34 -4.09
N LEU A 55 2.01 9.30 -3.76
CA LEU A 55 3.33 9.49 -3.14
C LEU A 55 4.28 10.25 -4.08
N LEU A 56 4.21 9.95 -5.38
CA LEU A 56 5.05 10.64 -6.35
C LEU A 56 4.68 12.11 -6.45
N GLU A 57 3.41 12.46 -6.31
CA GLU A 57 2.97 13.86 -6.27
C GLU A 57 3.50 14.58 -5.04
N GLU A 58 3.68 13.86 -3.93
CA GLU A 58 4.17 14.42 -2.66
C GLU A 58 5.70 14.37 -2.53
N PHE A 59 6.40 13.91 -3.56
CA PHE A 59 7.85 13.64 -3.48
C PHE A 59 8.65 14.84 -2.99
N ASP A 60 8.37 16.03 -3.51
CA ASP A 60 9.09 17.24 -3.11
C ASP A 60 8.87 17.58 -1.64
N ASN A 61 7.67 17.30 -1.12
CA ASN A 61 7.35 17.54 0.29
C ASN A 61 8.19 16.68 1.23
N ILE A 62 8.57 15.48 0.81
CA ILE A 62 9.45 14.61 1.63
C ILE A 62 10.79 15.32 1.88
N GLY A 63 11.42 15.80 0.83
CA GLY A 63 12.68 16.52 0.93
C GLY A 63 12.58 17.81 1.72
N GLU A 64 11.51 18.56 1.49
CA GLU A 64 11.28 19.83 2.18
C GLU A 64 11.09 19.63 3.69
N LEU A 65 10.33 18.61 4.09
CA LEU A 65 10.13 18.32 5.50
C LEU A 65 11.40 17.78 6.15
N ASP A 66 12.17 16.96 5.43
CA ASP A 66 13.44 16.47 5.91
C ASP A 66 14.40 17.63 6.16
N ASP A 67 14.49 18.57 5.24
CA ASP A 67 15.31 19.78 5.38
C ASP A 67 14.83 20.67 6.53
N TYR A 68 13.52 20.79 6.69
CA TYR A 68 12.94 21.57 7.78
C TYR A 68 13.39 21.03 9.14
N LEU A 69 13.39 19.72 9.30
CA LEU A 69 13.86 19.09 10.53
C LEU A 69 15.38 19.21 10.70
N ALA A 70 16.14 18.93 9.64
CA ALA A 70 17.60 18.89 9.68
C ALA A 70 18.25 20.26 9.84
N SER A 71 17.63 21.31 9.33
CA SER A 71 18.19 22.67 9.34
C SER A 71 18.16 23.36 10.71
N GLY A 72 17.38 22.82 11.64
CA GLY A 72 17.15 23.46 12.93
C GLY A 72 15.94 24.37 12.96
N ALA A 73 15.29 24.61 11.82
CA ALA A 73 14.09 25.45 11.76
C ALA A 73 12.94 24.84 12.57
N TRP A 74 12.78 23.51 12.51
CA TRP A 74 11.76 22.83 13.30
C TRP A 74 11.94 23.07 14.81
N GLN A 75 13.17 22.94 15.27
CA GLN A 75 13.47 23.15 16.70
C GLN A 75 13.16 24.58 17.14
N ALA A 76 13.52 25.56 16.32
CA ALA A 76 13.23 26.96 16.60
C ALA A 76 11.72 27.23 16.65
N ASP A 77 10.97 26.62 15.73
CA ASP A 77 9.52 26.80 15.67
C ASP A 77 8.81 26.07 16.82
N PHE A 78 9.32 24.91 17.20
CA PHE A 78 8.82 24.19 18.39
C PHE A 78 8.99 25.04 19.66
N GLU A 79 10.16 25.66 19.82
CA GLU A 79 10.43 26.55 20.96
C GLU A 79 9.53 27.79 20.94
N ALA A 80 9.27 28.33 19.74
CA ALA A 80 8.36 29.46 19.59
C ALA A 80 6.93 29.10 20.01
N ASP A 81 6.49 27.89 19.69
CA ASP A 81 5.18 27.39 20.12
C ASP A 81 5.13 27.22 21.64
N GLU A 82 6.17 26.60 22.21
CA GLU A 82 6.28 26.39 23.66
C GLU A 82 6.23 27.73 24.42
N SER A 83 6.84 28.78 23.87
CA SER A 83 6.86 30.10 24.52
C SER A 83 5.59 30.92 24.28
N GLY A 84 4.63 30.37 23.53
CA GLY A 84 3.38 31.06 23.23
C GLY A 84 3.47 32.13 22.15
N SER A 85 4.55 32.13 21.37
CA SER A 85 4.78 33.14 20.32
C SER A 85 3.94 32.91 19.06
N LEU A 86 3.40 31.69 18.87
CA LEU A 86 2.60 31.37 17.70
C LEU A 86 1.11 31.56 17.98
N ASP A 87 0.38 32.04 16.95
CA ASP A 87 -1.06 32.23 17.05
C ASP A 87 -1.74 30.88 17.33
N PRO A 88 -2.64 30.81 18.36
CA PRO A 88 -3.34 29.56 18.65
C PRO A 88 -4.21 29.02 17.52
N ALA A 89 -4.61 29.87 16.56
CA ALA A 89 -5.41 29.46 15.43
C ALA A 89 -4.61 28.74 14.33
N LEU A 90 -3.28 28.81 14.40
CA LEU A 90 -2.40 28.19 13.41
C LEU A 90 -2.38 26.68 13.55
N PRO A 91 -2.64 25.90 12.48
CA PRO A 91 -2.44 24.44 12.54
C PRO A 91 -0.98 24.11 12.81
N LYS A 92 -0.76 23.20 13.74
CA LYS A 92 0.59 22.88 14.23
C LYS A 92 0.89 21.39 14.17
N ASP A 93 0.34 20.70 13.20
CA ASP A 93 0.50 19.27 13.03
C ASP A 93 1.98 18.87 12.98
N VAL A 94 2.77 19.68 12.29
CA VAL A 94 4.21 19.45 12.10
C VAL A 94 5.02 19.61 13.40
N LEU A 95 4.46 20.30 14.38
CA LEU A 95 5.14 20.57 15.66
C LEU A 95 4.82 19.57 16.76
N SER A 96 4.03 18.53 16.47
CA SER A 96 3.82 17.47 17.43
C SER A 96 5.15 16.78 17.74
N GLU A 97 5.38 16.41 18.99
CA GLU A 97 6.70 16.03 19.51
C GLU A 97 7.40 14.97 18.67
N ASP A 98 6.68 13.90 18.29
CA ASP A 98 7.26 12.82 17.51
C ASP A 98 6.69 12.70 16.10
N GLY A 99 5.70 13.54 15.73
CA GLY A 99 4.94 13.37 14.52
C GLY A 99 5.77 13.43 13.25
N LEU A 100 6.59 14.46 13.10
CA LEU A 100 7.41 14.62 11.91
C LEU A 100 8.47 13.53 11.81
N TYR A 101 9.14 13.24 12.92
CA TYR A 101 10.16 12.19 12.96
C TYR A 101 9.55 10.85 12.57
N ASN A 102 8.41 10.52 13.17
CA ASN A 102 7.75 9.24 12.88
C ASN A 102 7.28 9.14 11.42
N LEU A 103 6.79 10.24 10.86
CA LEU A 103 6.39 10.26 9.44
C LEU A 103 7.58 9.98 8.53
N LEU A 104 8.72 10.61 8.79
CA LEU A 104 9.93 10.40 8.00
C LEU A 104 10.44 8.96 8.14
N GLU A 105 10.36 8.40 9.35
CA GLU A 105 10.70 6.99 9.56
C GLU A 105 9.75 6.05 8.81
N ASP A 106 8.46 6.36 8.82
CA ASP A 106 7.46 5.57 8.08
C ASP A 106 7.73 5.59 6.58
N ILE A 107 8.18 6.71 6.05
CA ILE A 107 8.55 6.83 4.63
C ILE A 107 9.74 5.92 4.32
N HIS A 108 10.75 5.90 5.19
CA HIS A 108 11.91 5.02 5.04
C HIS A 108 11.51 3.54 5.11
N GLN A 109 10.61 3.19 6.02
CA GLN A 109 10.10 1.83 6.14
C GLN A 109 9.32 1.41 4.90
N LEU A 110 8.47 2.31 4.39
CA LEU A 110 7.72 2.06 3.17
C LEU A 110 8.67 1.83 1.98
N ARG A 111 9.71 2.66 1.86
CA ARG A 111 10.73 2.48 0.83
C ARG A 111 11.36 1.09 0.90
N ASP A 112 11.70 0.64 2.10
CA ASP A 112 12.33 -0.66 2.30
C ASP A 112 11.36 -1.81 1.97
N ASP A 113 10.09 -1.66 2.34
CA ASP A 113 9.05 -2.64 2.04
C ASP A 113 8.84 -2.76 0.53
N MET A 114 8.81 -1.63 -0.18
CA MET A 114 8.66 -1.60 -1.63
C MET A 114 9.87 -2.24 -2.31
N ALA A 115 11.07 -1.94 -1.83
CA ALA A 115 12.30 -2.56 -2.36
C ALA A 115 12.30 -4.07 -2.12
N GLY A 116 11.84 -4.50 -0.94
CA GLY A 116 11.72 -5.92 -0.61
C GLY A 116 10.73 -6.62 -1.54
N PHE A 117 9.58 -6.01 -1.79
CA PHE A 117 8.61 -6.56 -2.73
C PHE A 117 9.20 -6.66 -4.14
N ALA A 118 9.87 -5.59 -4.59
CA ALA A 118 10.48 -5.57 -5.93
C ALA A 118 11.50 -6.69 -6.11
N ARG A 119 12.25 -7.00 -5.07
CA ARG A 119 13.22 -8.11 -5.12
C ARG A 119 12.56 -9.49 -5.06
N SER A 120 11.40 -9.57 -4.41
CA SER A 120 10.70 -10.84 -4.18
C SER A 120 9.92 -11.32 -5.39
N ILE A 121 9.47 -10.40 -6.24
CA ILE A 121 8.62 -10.76 -7.37
C ILE A 121 9.49 -11.26 -8.51
N VAL A 122 9.21 -12.50 -8.95
CA VAL A 122 9.97 -13.16 -10.03
C VAL A 122 8.94 -13.77 -10.98
N TYR A 123 9.10 -13.49 -12.26
CA TYR A 123 8.28 -14.10 -13.31
C TYR A 123 9.04 -15.27 -13.93
N PRO A 124 8.33 -16.28 -14.44
CA PRO A 124 8.99 -17.40 -15.11
C PRO A 124 9.95 -16.99 -16.23
N SER A 125 9.63 -15.92 -16.96
CA SER A 125 10.51 -15.38 -18.00
C SER A 125 11.82 -14.84 -17.44
N ASP A 126 11.78 -14.22 -16.26
CA ASP A 126 12.96 -13.69 -15.60
C ASP A 126 13.85 -14.82 -15.10
N GLU A 127 13.23 -15.88 -14.56
CA GLU A 127 13.95 -17.07 -14.11
C GLU A 127 14.70 -17.74 -15.26
N ASN A 128 14.05 -17.84 -16.42
CA ASN A 128 14.67 -18.42 -17.61
C ASN A 128 15.87 -17.60 -18.09
N GLU A 129 15.77 -16.28 -18.03
CA GLU A 129 16.88 -15.40 -18.37
C GLU A 129 18.06 -15.58 -17.43
N GLN A 130 17.78 -15.73 -16.14
CA GLN A 130 18.84 -15.90 -15.14
C GLN A 130 19.53 -17.24 -15.21
N SER A 131 18.86 -18.27 -15.70
CA SER A 131 19.44 -19.62 -15.78
C SER A 131 20.35 -19.80 -16.99
N GLN A 132 20.43 -18.82 -17.86
CA GLN A 132 21.34 -18.82 -19.01
C GLN A 132 22.62 -18.05 -18.70
#